data_3679137c4d7f45b9f3babebd4c7f7984
#
_entry.id   3679137c4d7f45b9f3babebd4c7f7984
#
_cell.length_a   1.000
_cell.length_b   1.000
_cell.length_c   1.000
_cell.angle_alpha   90.00
_cell.angle_beta   90.00
_cell.angle_gamma   90.00
#
_symmetry.space_group_name_H-M   'P 1'
#
loop_
_entity.id
_entity.type
_entity.pdbx_description
1 polymer ?
#
loop_
_entity_poly.entity_id
_entity_poly.type
_entity_poly.pdbx_seq_one_letter_code
_entity_poly.pdbx_strand_id
1 'polypeptide(L)'
;SLRRSFTEPDMFGRLRRNVFLIVLLTSVNFAVFSMFLYRAYHYMESTQFCGQFCHTVMAPEHTAYENSPHSRVSCVECHIGSGADWFVKSKISGARQLLAVATATYPTPIQTPVHGLRPTRDTCEECHRPELFHGDKLNVNKRFLEDEQNSTVHDILLMKIGSAGD
;
A
#
# COMPACT_ATOMS: atom_id res chain seq x y z
N SER A 1 5.49 -61.47 35.39
CA SER A 1 5.40 -61.33 33.92
C SER A 1 4.21 -60.41 33.48
N LEU A 2 3.22 -60.20 34.32
CA LEU A 2 2.03 -59.39 34.01
C LEU A 2 2.19 -57.88 34.17
N ARG A 3 3.23 -57.38 34.85
CA ARG A 3 3.48 -55.95 35.06
C ARG A 3 4.09 -55.19 33.86
N ARG A 4 4.72 -55.91 32.89
CA ARG A 4 5.34 -55.27 31.70
C ARG A 4 4.37 -54.91 30.61
N SER A 5 3.14 -55.43 30.63
CA SER A 5 2.19 -55.25 29.52
C SER A 5 1.42 -53.94 29.58
N PHE A 6 1.47 -53.18 30.68
CA PHE A 6 0.70 -51.94 30.84
C PHE A 6 1.46 -50.64 30.57
N THR A 7 2.76 -50.69 30.33
CA THR A 7 3.61 -49.48 30.23
C THR A 7 4.20 -49.19 28.87
N GLU A 8 4.14 -50.10 27.90
CA GLU A 8 4.55 -49.79 26.54
C GLU A 8 3.34 -49.43 25.72
N PRO A 9 3.30 -48.18 25.19
CA PRO A 9 2.24 -47.82 24.26
C PRO A 9 2.36 -48.73 23.01
N ASP A 10 1.27 -49.42 22.73
CA ASP A 10 1.05 -50.19 21.51
C ASP A 10 1.57 -49.42 20.29
N MET A 11 2.15 -50.09 19.31
CA MET A 11 2.67 -49.49 18.08
C MET A 11 1.62 -48.58 17.42
N PHE A 12 0.35 -48.99 17.40
CA PHE A 12 -0.76 -48.19 16.91
C PHE A 12 -1.02 -46.94 17.76
N GLY A 13 -0.88 -47.02 19.08
CA GLY A 13 -1.00 -45.86 19.96
C GLY A 13 0.09 -44.83 19.71
N ARG A 14 1.33 -45.26 19.51
CA ARG A 14 2.45 -44.38 19.13
C ARG A 14 2.24 -43.74 17.78
N LEU A 15 1.82 -44.52 16.78
CA LEU A 15 1.52 -43.98 15.43
C LEU A 15 0.40 -42.95 15.48
N ARG A 16 -0.73 -43.23 16.13
CA ARG A 16 -1.84 -42.28 16.25
C ARG A 16 -1.40 -40.99 16.95
N ARG A 17 -0.62 -41.09 18.01
CA ARG A 17 -0.07 -39.92 18.72
C ARG A 17 0.84 -39.09 17.83
N ASN A 18 1.76 -39.75 17.10
CA ASN A 18 2.70 -39.06 16.23
C ASN A 18 1.96 -38.38 15.06
N VAL A 19 1.00 -39.06 14.44
CA VAL A 19 0.16 -38.47 13.39
C VAL A 19 -0.61 -37.27 13.94
N PHE A 20 -1.24 -37.41 15.11
CA PHE A 20 -1.92 -36.28 15.75
C PHE A 20 -1.00 -35.09 16.01
N LEU A 21 0.20 -35.33 16.55
CA LEU A 21 1.18 -34.27 16.79
C LEU A 21 1.66 -33.62 15.50
N ILE A 22 1.91 -34.40 14.45
CA ILE A 22 2.29 -33.85 13.13
C ILE A 22 1.18 -32.97 12.58
N VAL A 23 -0.05 -33.45 12.57
CA VAL A 23 -1.20 -32.66 12.09
C VAL A 23 -1.39 -31.40 12.91
N LEU A 24 -1.32 -31.48 14.24
CA LEU A 24 -1.46 -30.35 15.13
C LEU A 24 -0.36 -29.30 14.88
N LEU A 25 0.92 -29.74 14.86
CA LEU A 25 2.03 -28.83 14.63
C LEU A 25 1.97 -28.20 13.23
N THR A 26 1.62 -28.98 12.22
CA THR A 26 1.46 -28.44 10.86
C THR A 26 0.34 -27.39 10.80
N SER A 27 -0.81 -27.66 11.46
CA SER A 27 -1.92 -26.72 11.53
C SER A 27 -1.54 -25.43 12.26
N VAL A 28 -0.83 -25.55 13.37
CA VAL A 28 -0.35 -24.38 14.13
C VAL A 28 0.66 -23.57 13.29
N ASN A 29 1.63 -24.25 12.64
CA ASN A 29 2.58 -23.55 11.77
C ASN A 29 1.87 -22.85 10.59
N PHE A 30 0.89 -23.50 9.98
CA PHE A 30 0.11 -22.90 8.91
C PHE A 30 -0.65 -21.67 9.39
N ALA A 31 -1.29 -21.74 10.56
CA ALA A 31 -2.00 -20.60 11.14
C ALA A 31 -1.06 -19.42 11.45
N VAL A 32 0.09 -19.71 12.08
CA VAL A 32 1.10 -18.68 12.39
C VAL A 32 1.65 -18.05 11.10
N PHE A 33 1.97 -18.87 10.10
CA PHE A 33 2.48 -18.38 8.81
C PHE A 33 1.44 -17.54 8.07
N SER A 34 0.18 -17.98 8.06
CA SER A 34 -0.92 -17.20 7.46
C SER A 34 -1.12 -15.86 8.16
N MET A 35 -1.06 -15.84 9.49
CA MET A 35 -1.13 -14.61 10.26
C MET A 35 0.04 -13.67 9.94
N PHE A 36 1.26 -14.21 9.84
CA PHE A 36 2.44 -13.44 9.46
C PHE A 36 2.31 -12.85 8.05
N LEU A 37 1.90 -13.64 7.07
CA LEU A 37 1.67 -13.16 5.71
C LEU A 37 0.60 -12.06 5.66
N TYR A 38 -0.50 -12.25 6.39
CA TYR A 38 -1.56 -11.25 6.48
C TYR A 38 -1.03 -9.92 7.05
N ARG A 39 -0.26 -9.97 8.15
CA ARG A 39 0.32 -8.78 8.75
C ARG A 39 1.36 -8.12 7.87
N ALA A 40 2.21 -8.89 7.21
CA ALA A 40 3.22 -8.40 6.28
C ALA A 40 2.54 -7.70 5.08
N TYR A 41 1.48 -8.28 4.54
CA TYR A 41 0.69 -7.69 3.48
C TYR A 41 0.13 -6.33 3.88
N HIS A 42 -0.57 -6.24 5.01
CA HIS A 42 -1.14 -4.98 5.49
C HIS A 42 -0.07 -3.92 5.81
N TYR A 43 1.07 -4.35 6.34
CA TYR A 43 2.18 -3.43 6.59
C TYR A 43 2.75 -2.85 5.28
N MET A 44 2.95 -3.69 4.26
CA MET A 44 3.44 -3.22 2.94
C MET A 44 2.47 -2.29 2.22
N GLU A 45 1.20 -2.28 2.57
CA GLU A 45 0.19 -1.36 2.02
C GLU A 45 -0.05 -0.13 2.89
N SER A 46 0.65 -0.02 4.02
CA SER A 46 0.52 1.12 4.92
C SER A 46 1.27 2.36 4.41
N THR A 47 0.76 3.53 4.79
CA THR A 47 1.43 4.81 4.54
C THR A 47 2.81 4.87 5.18
N GLN A 48 3.00 4.22 6.35
CA GLN A 48 4.28 4.13 7.02
C GLN A 48 5.32 3.37 6.17
N PHE A 49 4.92 2.26 5.55
CA PHE A 49 5.82 1.53 4.67
C PHE A 49 6.22 2.38 3.45
N CYS A 50 5.25 3.00 2.78
CA CYS A 50 5.52 3.79 1.59
C CYS A 50 6.34 5.05 1.89
N GLY A 51 5.98 5.80 2.94
CA GLY A 51 6.56 7.10 3.22
C GLY A 51 7.77 7.09 4.16
N GLN A 52 7.83 6.13 5.10
CA GLN A 52 8.86 6.11 6.14
C GLN A 52 9.90 5.00 5.94
N PHE A 53 9.52 3.83 5.45
CA PHE A 53 10.50 2.78 5.14
C PHE A 53 11.37 3.16 3.93
N CYS A 54 10.75 3.74 2.90
CA CYS A 54 11.44 4.25 1.71
C CYS A 54 11.80 5.75 1.85
N HIS A 55 12.11 6.22 3.05
CA HIS A 55 12.29 7.64 3.38
C HIS A 55 13.28 8.39 2.48
N THR A 56 14.35 7.76 2.04
CA THR A 56 15.37 8.40 1.18
C THR A 56 14.83 8.86 -0.18
N VAL A 57 13.81 8.17 -0.69
CA VAL A 57 13.21 8.41 -2.01
C VAL A 57 11.87 9.12 -1.90
N MET A 58 11.12 8.81 -0.84
CA MET A 58 9.72 9.23 -0.68
C MET A 58 9.51 10.40 0.30
N ALA A 59 10.57 10.94 0.91
CA ALA A 59 10.42 12.01 1.89
C ALA A 59 9.70 13.27 1.36
N PRO A 60 9.97 13.79 0.15
CA PRO A 60 9.27 14.96 -0.38
C PRO A 60 7.77 14.67 -0.59
N GLU A 61 7.45 13.54 -1.18
CA GLU A 61 6.07 13.11 -1.47
C GLU A 61 5.30 12.84 -0.19
N HIS A 62 5.93 12.22 0.80
CA HIS A 62 5.30 11.96 2.10
C HIS A 62 5.01 13.26 2.84
N THR A 63 5.94 14.21 2.84
CA THR A 63 5.73 15.54 3.43
C THR A 63 4.61 16.30 2.72
N ALA A 64 4.57 16.26 1.40
CA ALA A 64 3.50 16.87 0.62
C ALA A 64 2.14 16.22 0.91
N TYR A 65 2.12 14.88 1.00
CA TYR A 65 0.92 14.12 1.35
C TYR A 65 0.38 14.49 2.74
N GLU A 66 1.22 14.53 3.76
CA GLU A 66 0.81 14.88 5.14
C GLU A 66 0.16 16.27 5.23
N ASN A 67 0.58 17.20 4.37
CA ASN A 67 0.04 18.56 4.30
C ASN A 67 -1.09 18.71 3.26
N SER A 68 -1.55 17.63 2.66
CA SER A 68 -2.59 17.64 1.62
C SER A 68 -3.97 17.33 2.18
N PRO A 69 -5.04 17.71 1.47
CA PRO A 69 -6.40 17.26 1.79
C PRO A 69 -6.58 15.73 1.75
N HIS A 70 -5.67 15.01 1.07
CA HIS A 70 -5.68 13.55 0.93
C HIS A 70 -4.90 12.82 2.02
N SER A 71 -4.41 13.49 3.06
CA SER A 71 -3.63 12.87 4.16
C SER A 71 -4.36 11.76 4.94
N ARG A 72 -5.67 11.59 4.71
CA ARG A 72 -6.49 10.52 5.28
C ARG A 72 -6.75 9.35 4.32
N VAL A 73 -6.32 9.48 3.07
CA VAL A 73 -6.48 8.46 2.03
C VAL A 73 -5.16 7.72 1.91
N SER A 74 -5.15 6.39 1.99
CA SER A 74 -3.90 5.65 1.94
C SER A 74 -3.24 5.75 0.56
N CYS A 75 -1.91 5.68 0.51
CA CYS A 75 -1.15 5.77 -0.74
C CYS A 75 -1.60 4.72 -1.76
N VAL A 76 -1.95 3.53 -1.28
CA VAL A 76 -2.35 2.40 -2.13
C VAL A 76 -3.70 2.61 -2.82
N GLU A 77 -4.60 3.40 -2.26
CA GLU A 77 -5.89 3.69 -2.88
C GLU A 77 -5.74 4.43 -4.21
N CYS A 78 -4.73 5.32 -4.30
CA CYS A 78 -4.43 6.04 -5.54
C CYS A 78 -3.41 5.30 -6.42
N HIS A 79 -2.35 4.72 -5.83
CA HIS A 79 -1.25 4.14 -6.59
C HIS A 79 -1.46 2.68 -7.00
N ILE A 80 -2.29 1.94 -6.31
CA ILE A 80 -2.66 0.57 -6.64
C ILE A 80 -4.12 0.53 -7.13
N GLY A 81 -5.02 1.07 -6.32
CA GLY A 81 -6.45 1.08 -6.58
C GLY A 81 -7.06 -0.32 -6.59
N SER A 82 -8.31 -0.42 -7.04
CA SER A 82 -9.07 -1.67 -7.13
C SER A 82 -8.66 -2.51 -8.35
N GLY A 83 -8.81 -3.82 -8.24
CA GLY A 83 -8.63 -4.77 -9.34
C GLY A 83 -7.37 -5.62 -9.26
N ALA A 84 -7.53 -6.91 -9.60
CA ALA A 84 -6.47 -7.92 -9.49
C ALA A 84 -5.26 -7.62 -10.39
N ASP A 85 -5.51 -7.12 -11.60
CA ASP A 85 -4.43 -6.81 -12.57
C ASP A 85 -3.50 -5.72 -12.07
N TRP A 86 -4.07 -4.65 -11.52
CA TRP A 86 -3.31 -3.55 -10.94
C TRP A 86 -2.60 -3.98 -9.66
N PHE A 87 -3.22 -4.82 -8.86
CA PHE A 87 -2.59 -5.40 -7.69
C PHE A 87 -1.31 -6.17 -8.06
N VAL A 88 -1.38 -7.08 -9.03
CA VAL A 88 -0.21 -7.87 -9.48
C VAL A 88 0.87 -6.96 -10.07
N LYS A 89 0.49 -6.01 -10.94
CA LYS A 89 1.42 -5.03 -11.53
C LYS A 89 2.14 -4.23 -10.45
N SER A 90 1.42 -3.77 -9.42
CA SER A 90 1.99 -3.00 -8.32
C SER A 90 3.00 -3.80 -7.50
N LYS A 91 2.73 -5.07 -7.22
CA LYS A 91 3.66 -5.94 -6.47
C LYS A 91 4.95 -6.20 -7.26
N ILE A 92 4.85 -6.44 -8.57
CA ILE A 92 6.02 -6.61 -9.44
C ILE A 92 6.82 -5.31 -9.53
N SER A 93 6.14 -4.18 -9.73
CA SER A 93 6.78 -2.86 -9.76
C SER A 93 7.45 -2.53 -8.42
N GLY A 94 6.75 -2.75 -7.31
CA GLY A 94 7.29 -2.52 -5.96
C GLY A 94 8.52 -3.36 -5.66
N ALA A 95 8.55 -4.63 -6.08
CA ALA A 95 9.73 -5.49 -5.94
C ALA A 95 10.94 -4.94 -6.72
N ARG A 96 10.73 -4.44 -7.94
CA ARG A 96 11.78 -3.79 -8.74
C ARG A 96 12.28 -2.51 -8.08
N GLN A 97 11.37 -1.68 -7.55
CA GLN A 97 11.72 -0.45 -6.86
C GLN A 97 12.52 -0.74 -5.57
N LEU A 98 12.11 -1.73 -4.79
CA LEU A 98 12.84 -2.14 -3.60
C LEU A 98 14.28 -2.59 -3.94
N LEU A 99 14.43 -3.39 -5.00
CA LEU A 99 15.74 -3.80 -5.49
C LEU A 99 16.57 -2.60 -5.95
N ALA A 100 15.98 -1.68 -6.71
CA ALA A 100 16.65 -0.49 -7.22
C ALA A 100 17.14 0.42 -6.07
N VAL A 101 16.34 0.58 -5.02
CA VAL A 101 16.75 1.34 -3.82
C VAL A 101 17.87 0.60 -3.06
N ALA A 102 17.75 -0.71 -2.86
CA ALA A 102 18.76 -1.49 -2.15
C ALA A 102 20.12 -1.52 -2.88
N THR A 103 20.10 -1.46 -4.21
CA THR A 103 21.30 -1.46 -5.05
C THR A 103 21.73 -0.07 -5.52
N ALA A 104 21.01 0.99 -5.12
CA ALA A 104 21.24 2.38 -5.54
C ALA A 104 21.27 2.55 -7.08
N THR A 105 20.43 1.81 -7.81
CA THR A 105 20.37 1.82 -9.28
C THR A 105 19.23 2.67 -9.85
N TYR A 106 18.48 3.36 -9.02
CA TYR A 106 17.46 4.29 -9.48
C TYR A 106 18.05 5.60 -9.97
N PRO A 107 17.45 6.28 -10.99
CA PRO A 107 17.96 7.53 -11.52
C PRO A 107 17.80 8.68 -10.50
N THR A 108 18.81 9.53 -10.39
CA THR A 108 18.77 10.78 -9.60
C THR A 108 19.08 11.97 -10.51
N PRO A 109 18.14 12.91 -10.71
CA PRO A 109 16.79 12.97 -10.12
C PRO A 109 15.85 11.90 -10.70
N ILE A 110 14.81 11.56 -9.93
CA ILE A 110 13.76 10.67 -10.39
C ILE A 110 13.02 11.36 -11.55
N GLN A 111 12.87 10.64 -12.66
CA GLN A 111 12.25 11.20 -13.85
C GLN A 111 10.76 11.46 -13.64
N THR A 112 10.31 12.64 -14.02
CA THR A 112 8.89 13.03 -14.04
C THR A 112 8.52 13.46 -15.47
N PRO A 113 7.30 13.12 -15.96
CA PRO A 113 6.24 12.35 -15.29
C PRO A 113 6.57 10.86 -15.17
N VAL A 114 6.07 10.23 -14.10
CA VAL A 114 6.20 8.78 -13.91
C VAL A 114 5.30 8.06 -14.90
N HIS A 115 5.88 7.14 -15.65
CA HIS A 115 5.15 6.35 -16.65
C HIS A 115 4.48 5.11 -16.05
N GLY A 116 3.37 4.69 -16.67
CA GLY A 116 2.67 3.46 -16.28
C GLY A 116 1.83 3.56 -15.01
N LEU A 117 1.51 4.76 -14.55
CA LEU A 117 0.53 4.97 -13.50
C LEU A 117 -0.88 4.59 -14.00
N ARG A 118 -1.73 4.21 -13.06
CA ARG A 118 -3.15 3.97 -13.32
C ARG A 118 -3.81 5.26 -13.82
N PRO A 119 -4.75 5.18 -14.77
CA PRO A 119 -5.49 6.35 -15.21
C PRO A 119 -6.18 7.05 -14.05
N THR A 120 -6.10 8.38 -14.00
CA THR A 120 -6.70 9.20 -12.93
C THR A 120 -8.21 8.98 -12.81
N ARG A 121 -8.89 8.74 -13.93
CA ARG A 121 -10.30 8.39 -13.95
C ARG A 121 -10.59 7.15 -13.08
N ASP A 122 -9.80 6.11 -13.23
CA ASP A 122 -10.01 4.83 -12.52
C ASP A 122 -9.65 4.89 -11.03
N THR A 123 -9.03 5.97 -10.56
CA THR A 123 -8.64 6.16 -9.16
C THR A 123 -9.37 7.30 -8.51
N CYS A 124 -9.33 8.50 -9.11
CA CYS A 124 -9.92 9.69 -8.51
C CYS A 124 -11.44 9.62 -8.48
N GLU A 125 -12.06 9.07 -9.52
CA GLU A 125 -13.52 8.95 -9.60
C GLU A 125 -14.09 7.85 -8.69
N GLU A 126 -13.29 7.02 -8.05
CA GLU A 126 -13.79 6.14 -6.99
C GLU A 126 -14.33 6.95 -5.80
N CYS A 127 -13.68 8.07 -5.48
CA CYS A 127 -14.10 8.98 -4.43
C CYS A 127 -14.72 10.25 -4.99
N HIS A 128 -14.14 10.81 -6.07
CA HIS A 128 -14.61 12.04 -6.73
C HIS A 128 -15.59 11.74 -7.86
N ARG A 129 -16.65 11.01 -7.54
CA ARG A 129 -17.73 10.77 -8.51
C ARG A 129 -18.54 12.02 -8.71
N PRO A 130 -18.89 12.37 -9.97
CA PRO A 130 -19.74 13.53 -10.25
C PRO A 130 -21.04 13.55 -9.45
N GLU A 131 -21.63 12.40 -9.19
CA GLU A 131 -22.91 12.27 -8.48
C GLU A 131 -22.81 12.60 -6.98
N LEU A 132 -21.59 12.58 -6.41
CA LEU A 132 -21.35 12.85 -4.99
C LEU A 132 -21.00 14.31 -4.70
N PHE A 133 -20.71 15.09 -5.75
CA PHE A 133 -20.27 16.48 -5.62
C PHE A 133 -21.25 17.42 -6.28
N HIS A 134 -21.80 18.33 -5.49
CA HIS A 134 -22.68 19.40 -5.94
C HIS A 134 -21.95 20.73 -5.75
N GLY A 135 -21.82 21.50 -6.83
CA GLY A 135 -21.28 22.85 -6.80
C GLY A 135 -19.83 22.99 -7.25
N ASP A 136 -19.33 24.21 -7.11
CA ASP A 136 -17.99 24.59 -7.53
C ASP A 136 -17.03 24.55 -6.35
N LYS A 137 -15.79 24.12 -6.60
CA LYS A 137 -14.70 24.17 -5.62
C LYS A 137 -13.74 25.29 -5.98
N LEU A 138 -13.58 26.22 -5.06
CA LEU A 138 -12.51 27.21 -5.15
C LEU A 138 -11.19 26.57 -4.73
N ASN A 139 -10.23 26.54 -5.63
CA ASN A 139 -8.85 26.13 -5.34
C ASN A 139 -7.93 27.35 -5.44
N VAL A 140 -7.23 27.63 -4.36
CA VAL A 140 -6.24 28.71 -4.31
C VAL A 140 -4.87 28.08 -4.20
N ASN A 141 -4.08 28.16 -5.26
CA ASN A 141 -2.72 27.65 -5.29
C ASN A 141 -1.75 28.83 -5.14
N LYS A 142 -0.89 28.75 -4.15
CA LYS A 142 0.19 29.71 -3.91
C LYS A 142 1.45 29.20 -4.57
N ARG A 143 2.02 29.98 -5.49
CA ARG A 143 3.32 29.73 -6.09
C ARG A 143 4.23 30.94 -5.96
N PHE A 144 5.51 30.72 -6.08
CA PHE A 144 6.51 31.76 -6.08
C PHE A 144 7.09 31.91 -7.47
N LEU A 145 7.34 33.15 -7.89
CA LEU A 145 8.04 33.44 -9.15
C LEU A 145 9.53 33.26 -8.95
N GLU A 146 10.22 32.98 -10.08
CA GLU A 146 11.68 32.92 -10.14
C GLU A 146 12.28 34.32 -10.32
N ASP A 147 11.90 35.25 -9.43
CA ASP A 147 12.44 36.61 -9.37
C ASP A 147 13.30 36.81 -8.11
N GLU A 148 14.09 37.88 -8.07
CA GLU A 148 14.98 38.17 -6.94
C GLU A 148 14.24 38.33 -5.59
N GLN A 149 12.98 38.74 -5.64
CA GLN A 149 12.11 38.94 -4.49
C GLN A 149 11.33 37.71 -4.10
N ASN A 150 11.38 36.62 -4.91
CA ASN A 150 10.60 35.42 -4.74
C ASN A 150 9.10 35.74 -4.58
N SER A 151 8.60 36.59 -5.49
CA SER A 151 7.26 37.18 -5.43
C SER A 151 6.17 36.10 -5.38
N THR A 152 5.22 36.31 -4.50
CA THR A 152 4.10 35.37 -4.34
C THR A 152 2.99 35.64 -5.34
N VAL A 153 2.57 34.61 -6.04
CA VAL A 153 1.39 34.63 -6.93
C VAL A 153 0.36 33.63 -6.41
N HIS A 154 -0.90 34.03 -6.43
CA HIS A 154 -2.02 33.19 -6.09
C HIS A 154 -2.81 32.88 -7.36
N ASP A 155 -2.78 31.60 -7.77
CA ASP A 155 -3.62 31.11 -8.85
C ASP A 155 -4.97 30.67 -8.25
N ILE A 156 -6.04 31.38 -8.59
CA ILE A 156 -7.39 31.11 -8.08
C ILE A 156 -8.18 30.39 -9.18
N LEU A 157 -8.54 29.15 -8.93
CA LEU A 157 -9.29 28.32 -9.85
C LEU A 157 -10.65 27.98 -9.24
N LEU A 158 -11.71 28.33 -9.95
CA LEU A 158 -13.04 27.85 -9.66
C LEU A 158 -13.31 26.61 -10.50
N MET A 159 -13.28 25.44 -9.86
CA MET A 159 -13.45 24.16 -10.54
C MET A 159 -14.87 23.66 -10.33
N LYS A 160 -15.59 23.39 -11.41
CA LYS A 160 -16.87 22.70 -11.34
C LYS A 160 -16.59 21.22 -11.01
N ILE A 161 -17.00 20.79 -9.83
CA ILE A 161 -16.86 19.42 -9.36
C ILE A 161 -18.25 18.81 -9.30
N GLY A 162 -18.51 17.88 -10.18
CA GLY A 162 -19.82 17.27 -10.36
C GLY A 162 -20.70 18.04 -11.33
N SER A 163 -21.48 17.32 -12.09
CA SER A 163 -22.60 17.90 -12.79
C SER A 163 -23.74 18.00 -11.79
N ALA A 164 -24.08 19.20 -11.36
CA ALA A 164 -25.46 19.44 -11.02
C ALA A 164 -26.22 19.10 -12.29
N GLY A 165 -27.00 18.02 -12.28
CA GLY A 165 -27.86 17.71 -13.42
C GLY A 165 -28.71 18.92 -13.72
N ASP A 166 -28.57 19.41 -14.92
CA ASP A 166 -29.60 20.26 -15.54
C ASP A 166 -30.81 19.39 -15.85
#